data_58ac44de6dacb15a2e08dba48bf5a569
#
_entry.id   58ac44de6dacb15a2e08dba48bf5a569
#
_cell.length_a   1.000
_cell.length_b   1.000
_cell.length_c   1.000
_cell.angle_alpha   90.00
_cell.angle_beta   90.00
_cell.angle_gamma   90.00
#
_symmetry.space_group_name_H-M   'P 1'
#
loop_
_entity.id
_entity.type
_entity.pdbx_description
1 polymer ?
#
loop_
_entity_poly.entity_id
_entity_poly.type
_entity_poly.pdbx_seq_one_letter_code
_entity_poly.pdbx_strand_id
1 'polypeptide(L)'
;EELKNAVNMTQAESANGIIIDPNTGDILAIASIPDFNPNNYYNYNLNSYKNRTISDSYEPGSTLKIIPLISSMKYNYDIENKKYFCENGSYNLTHINKLNDHEPHDSLSIKDIFIHSSNIGISKIVNEMNLKDIYQLCLNFGFGTKTGLPFKSESSGKLRSLSNWSKTSKTYISIGQEIGVTNVQLALAYAAIANGGFLLKPHIIKSINNNHKNIYSRKVAPIRQIFNSSLSDTILNILKDVVDNGTAKNLNLNGYNVGGKTGTA
;
A
#
# COMPACT_ATOMS: atom_id res chain seq x y z
N GLU A 1 9.15 0.54 20.50
CA GLU A 1 8.24 0.57 21.66
C GLU A 1 6.79 0.46 21.18
N GLU A 2 6.28 1.33 20.31
CA GLU A 2 4.89 1.38 19.85
C GLU A 2 4.40 0.08 19.22
N LEU A 3 5.24 -0.59 18.41
CA LEU A 3 4.89 -1.89 17.83
C LEU A 3 4.74 -2.99 18.91
N LYS A 4 5.54 -2.94 19.99
CA LYS A 4 5.40 -3.87 21.12
C LYS A 4 4.10 -3.61 21.87
N ASN A 5 3.79 -2.33 22.11
CA ASN A 5 2.53 -1.94 22.73
C ASN A 5 1.34 -2.41 21.89
N ALA A 6 1.38 -2.22 20.57
CA ALA A 6 0.33 -2.67 19.67
C ALA A 6 0.14 -4.19 19.70
N VAL A 7 1.23 -4.98 19.66
CA VAL A 7 1.18 -6.45 19.78
C VAL A 7 0.54 -6.87 21.10
N ASN A 8 0.94 -6.22 22.22
CA ASN A 8 0.39 -6.55 23.53
C ASN A 8 -1.10 -6.21 23.66
N MET A 9 -1.51 -5.06 23.12
CA MET A 9 -2.91 -4.61 23.18
C MET A 9 -3.84 -5.45 22.32
N THR A 10 -3.37 -5.87 21.14
CA THR A 10 -4.19 -6.61 20.16
C THR A 10 -4.02 -8.11 20.24
N GLN A 11 -3.06 -8.62 21.06
CA GLN A 11 -2.67 -10.02 21.11
C GLN A 11 -2.24 -10.58 19.74
N ALA A 12 -1.68 -9.72 18.89
CA ALA A 12 -1.19 -10.11 17.58
C ALA A 12 0.10 -10.94 17.69
N GLU A 13 0.31 -11.87 16.76
CA GLU A 13 1.53 -12.68 16.73
C GLU A 13 2.77 -11.87 16.32
N SER A 14 2.59 -10.82 15.55
CA SER A 14 3.67 -9.97 15.04
C SER A 14 3.17 -8.58 14.66
N ALA A 15 4.11 -7.62 14.66
CA ALA A 15 3.91 -6.30 14.09
C ALA A 15 5.16 -5.86 13.34
N ASN A 16 4.98 -5.01 12.35
CA ASN A 16 6.10 -4.38 11.67
C ASN A 16 5.74 -2.96 11.22
N GLY A 17 6.75 -2.13 11.05
CA GLY A 17 6.58 -0.75 10.64
C GLY A 17 7.76 -0.26 9.82
N ILE A 18 7.48 0.69 8.93
CA ILE A 18 8.48 1.36 8.10
C ILE A 18 8.13 2.84 7.97
N ILE A 19 9.17 3.68 8.01
CA ILE A 19 9.09 5.11 7.70
C ILE A 19 10.05 5.39 6.56
N ILE A 20 9.55 6.02 5.50
CA ILE A 20 10.32 6.37 4.30
C ILE A 20 10.20 7.86 4.04
N ASP A 21 11.30 8.52 3.71
CA ASP A 21 11.27 9.86 3.10
C ASP A 21 10.81 9.74 1.64
N PRO A 22 9.65 10.29 1.27
CA PRO A 22 9.11 10.15 -0.08
C PRO A 22 9.94 10.85 -1.15
N ASN A 23 10.72 11.87 -0.79
CA ASN A 23 11.51 12.64 -1.75
C ASN A 23 12.86 11.99 -2.08
N THR A 24 13.35 11.14 -1.20
CA THR A 24 14.67 10.55 -1.34
C THR A 24 14.69 9.02 -1.44
N GLY A 25 13.63 8.37 -0.96
CA GLY A 25 13.57 6.91 -0.82
C GLY A 25 14.40 6.39 0.37
N ASP A 26 14.89 7.27 1.25
CA ASP A 26 15.62 6.85 2.44
C ASP A 26 14.66 6.17 3.43
N ILE A 27 15.02 4.99 3.88
CA ILE A 27 14.33 4.33 4.99
C ILE A 27 14.83 4.96 6.29
N LEU A 28 13.95 5.76 6.93
CA LEU A 28 14.26 6.48 8.16
C LEU A 28 14.10 5.58 9.39
N ALA A 29 13.17 4.64 9.34
CA ALA A 29 12.98 3.62 10.36
C ALA A 29 12.39 2.36 9.75
N ILE A 30 12.82 1.21 10.27
CA ILE A 30 12.29 -0.11 9.93
C ILE A 30 12.35 -0.98 11.17
N ALA A 31 11.23 -1.60 11.54
CA ALA A 31 11.14 -2.42 12.74
C ALA A 31 10.18 -3.60 12.53
N SER A 32 10.47 -4.70 13.21
CA SER A 32 9.63 -5.91 13.26
C SER A 32 9.55 -6.44 14.68
N ILE A 33 8.38 -6.93 15.08
CA ILE A 33 8.15 -7.63 16.33
C ILE A 33 7.65 -9.05 15.99
N PRO A 34 8.19 -10.10 16.61
CA PRO A 34 9.28 -10.13 17.60
C PRO A 34 10.61 -9.67 17.00
N ASP A 35 11.43 -9.02 17.84
CA ASP A 35 12.79 -8.59 17.53
C ASP A 35 13.82 -9.32 18.39
N PHE A 36 15.11 -9.01 18.18
CA PHE A 36 16.20 -9.58 18.95
C PHE A 36 17.31 -8.55 19.20
N ASN A 37 18.07 -8.76 20.26
CA ASN A 37 19.30 -8.02 20.47
C ASN A 37 20.46 -8.71 19.72
N PRO A 38 21.07 -8.08 18.70
CA PRO A 38 22.13 -8.70 17.90
C PRO A 38 23.40 -9.02 18.71
N ASN A 39 23.61 -8.37 19.87
CA ASN A 39 24.73 -8.67 20.76
C ASN A 39 24.53 -9.97 21.55
N ASN A 40 23.28 -10.43 21.71
CA ASN A 40 22.90 -11.63 22.43
C ASN A 40 21.98 -12.53 21.61
N TYR A 41 22.18 -12.58 20.29
CA TYR A 41 21.27 -13.22 19.33
C TYR A 41 20.97 -14.69 19.69
N TYR A 42 21.92 -15.42 20.26
CA TYR A 42 21.78 -16.85 20.62
C TYR A 42 20.71 -17.12 21.68
N ASN A 43 20.21 -16.09 22.38
CA ASN A 43 19.10 -16.19 23.34
C ASN A 43 17.70 -16.09 22.70
N TYR A 44 17.65 -15.90 21.37
CA TYR A 44 16.40 -15.69 20.65
C TYR A 44 16.13 -16.83 19.65
N ASN A 45 14.87 -17.08 19.39
CA ASN A 45 14.47 -18.05 18.36
C ASN A 45 14.64 -17.49 16.94
N LEU A 46 14.68 -18.38 15.94
CA LEU A 46 14.88 -18.01 14.54
C LEU A 46 13.83 -17.03 13.98
N ASN A 47 12.60 -17.08 14.50
CA ASN A 47 11.52 -16.17 14.06
C ASN A 47 11.80 -14.72 14.44
N SER A 48 12.59 -14.47 15.48
CA SER A 48 12.95 -13.11 15.91
C SER A 48 13.98 -12.45 14.98
N TYR A 49 14.75 -13.23 14.20
CA TYR A 49 15.76 -12.68 13.28
C TYR A 49 15.18 -12.15 11.98
N LYS A 50 13.90 -12.43 11.74
CA LYS A 50 13.25 -12.12 10.48
C LYS A 50 12.82 -10.66 10.46
N ASN A 51 13.35 -9.88 9.52
CA ASN A 51 12.79 -8.56 9.23
C ASN A 51 11.54 -8.72 8.34
N ARG A 52 10.39 -8.82 8.99
CA ARG A 52 9.10 -9.07 8.34
C ARG A 52 8.69 -7.97 7.36
N THR A 53 9.18 -6.75 7.57
CA THR A 53 8.89 -5.61 6.70
C THR A 53 9.32 -5.83 5.26
N ILE A 54 10.40 -6.60 5.05
CA ILE A 54 10.99 -6.88 3.73
C ILE A 54 10.79 -8.33 3.27
N SER A 55 10.60 -9.26 4.20
CA SER A 55 10.58 -10.70 3.90
C SER A 55 9.17 -11.27 3.81
N ASP A 56 8.20 -10.73 4.56
CA ASP A 56 6.86 -11.26 4.60
C ASP A 56 5.99 -10.60 3.55
N SER A 57 5.29 -11.45 2.80
CA SER A 57 4.29 -11.03 1.83
C SER A 57 2.91 -11.32 2.38
N TYR A 58 2.04 -10.33 2.36
CA TYR A 58 0.67 -10.42 2.85
C TYR A 58 -0.31 -9.76 1.89
N GLU A 59 -1.57 -10.07 2.00
CA GLU A 59 -2.64 -9.41 1.27
C GLU A 59 -2.90 -8.02 1.88
N PRO A 60 -2.66 -6.92 1.14
CA PRO A 60 -2.67 -5.57 1.74
C PRO A 60 -4.08 -5.04 2.02
N GLY A 61 -5.12 -5.75 1.61
CA GLY A 61 -6.50 -5.36 1.81
C GLY A 61 -6.80 -3.97 1.23
N SER A 62 -7.63 -3.22 1.91
CA SER A 62 -8.12 -1.91 1.44
C SER A 62 -7.05 -0.84 1.20
N THR A 63 -5.81 -1.04 1.64
CA THR A 63 -4.72 -0.12 1.31
C THR A 63 -4.37 -0.15 -0.17
N LEU A 64 -4.69 -1.24 -0.89
CA LEU A 64 -4.46 -1.34 -2.33
C LEU A 64 -5.53 -0.64 -3.19
N LYS A 65 -6.62 -0.17 -2.62
CA LYS A 65 -7.67 0.56 -3.36
C LYS A 65 -7.16 1.83 -4.05
N ILE A 66 -5.97 2.30 -3.70
CA ILE A 66 -5.25 3.33 -4.47
C ILE A 66 -5.06 2.94 -5.94
N ILE A 67 -4.91 1.65 -6.25
CA ILE A 67 -4.70 1.17 -7.63
C ILE A 67 -5.91 1.48 -8.52
N PRO A 68 -7.14 1.03 -8.22
CA PRO A 68 -8.30 1.39 -9.04
C PRO A 68 -8.58 2.90 -9.04
N LEU A 69 -8.36 3.61 -7.94
CA LEU A 69 -8.52 5.07 -7.89
C LEU A 69 -7.56 5.77 -8.87
N ILE A 70 -6.27 5.46 -8.81
CA ILE A 70 -5.27 6.04 -9.72
C ILE A 70 -5.52 5.60 -11.16
N SER A 71 -5.89 4.34 -11.37
CA SER A 71 -6.19 3.80 -12.70
C SER A 71 -7.33 4.55 -13.36
N SER A 72 -8.40 4.84 -12.61
CA SER A 72 -9.56 5.54 -13.14
C SER A 72 -9.22 6.93 -13.67
N MET A 73 -8.42 7.67 -12.92
CA MET A 73 -8.03 9.03 -13.28
C MET A 73 -6.93 9.04 -14.34
N LYS A 74 -5.92 8.18 -14.21
CA LYS A 74 -4.78 8.11 -15.14
C LYS A 74 -5.19 7.73 -16.56
N TYR A 75 -6.15 6.83 -16.71
CA TYR A 75 -6.62 6.32 -18.00
C TYR A 75 -7.93 6.96 -18.46
N ASN A 76 -8.35 8.06 -17.78
CA ASN A 76 -9.51 8.88 -18.13
C ASN A 76 -10.82 8.07 -18.25
N TYR A 77 -11.07 7.15 -17.34
CA TYR A 77 -12.37 6.51 -17.24
C TYR A 77 -13.42 7.52 -16.79
N ASP A 78 -14.52 7.61 -17.53
CA ASP A 78 -15.62 8.53 -17.19
C ASP A 78 -16.44 8.01 -16.00
N ILE A 79 -15.87 8.16 -14.81
CA ILE A 79 -16.48 7.70 -13.56
C ILE A 79 -16.61 8.80 -12.50
N GLU A 80 -15.96 9.97 -12.68
CA GLU A 80 -15.90 11.03 -11.67
C GLU A 80 -17.28 11.56 -11.27
N ASN A 81 -18.19 11.67 -12.22
CA ASN A 81 -19.55 12.20 -12.00
C ASN A 81 -20.59 11.11 -11.72
N LYS A 82 -20.17 9.84 -11.67
CA LYS A 82 -21.07 8.71 -11.43
C LYS A 82 -21.24 8.45 -9.94
N LYS A 83 -22.42 7.92 -9.59
CA LYS A 83 -22.67 7.28 -8.32
C LYS A 83 -22.90 5.80 -8.53
N TYR A 84 -22.41 5.01 -7.59
CA TYR A 84 -22.49 3.54 -7.64
C TYR A 84 -23.35 3.07 -6.47
N PHE A 85 -24.42 2.35 -6.77
CA PHE A 85 -25.26 1.73 -5.75
C PHE A 85 -24.45 0.62 -5.05
N CYS A 86 -24.24 0.76 -3.74
CA CYS A 86 -23.41 -0.14 -2.93
C CYS A 86 -24.24 -1.25 -2.24
N GLU A 87 -25.42 -1.58 -2.79
CA GLU A 87 -26.26 -2.73 -2.42
C GLU A 87 -26.57 -2.80 -0.91
N ASN A 88 -26.61 -1.66 -0.23
CA ASN A 88 -26.79 -1.59 1.23
C ASN A 88 -25.81 -2.51 1.99
N GLY A 89 -24.57 -2.61 1.49
CA GLY A 89 -23.45 -3.31 2.14
C GLY A 89 -23.32 -4.79 1.84
N SER A 90 -24.11 -5.35 0.90
CA SER A 90 -24.05 -6.78 0.60
C SER A 90 -24.35 -7.08 -0.87
N TYR A 91 -23.35 -7.57 -1.62
CA TYR A 91 -23.40 -7.78 -3.05
C TYR A 91 -22.95 -9.18 -3.47
N ASN A 92 -23.77 -9.86 -4.25
CA ASN A 92 -23.40 -11.14 -4.86
C ASN A 92 -22.57 -10.87 -6.13
N LEU A 93 -21.24 -10.98 -6.01
CA LEU A 93 -20.32 -10.82 -7.14
C LEU A 93 -20.51 -11.92 -8.17
N THR A 94 -20.75 -13.16 -7.69
CA THR A 94 -21.10 -14.34 -8.48
C THR A 94 -22.13 -15.17 -7.69
N HIS A 95 -22.59 -16.28 -8.25
CA HIS A 95 -23.50 -17.19 -7.53
C HIS A 95 -22.91 -17.77 -6.24
N ILE A 96 -21.58 -17.80 -6.10
CA ILE A 96 -20.88 -18.37 -4.94
C ILE A 96 -20.06 -17.35 -4.14
N ASN A 97 -19.75 -16.20 -4.72
CA ASN A 97 -18.89 -15.18 -4.09
C ASN A 97 -19.71 -13.96 -3.72
N LYS A 98 -19.65 -13.59 -2.46
CA LYS A 98 -20.33 -12.42 -1.90
C LYS A 98 -19.30 -11.41 -1.43
N LEU A 99 -19.50 -10.13 -1.75
CA LEU A 99 -18.75 -9.01 -1.20
C LEU A 99 -19.59 -8.33 -0.12
N ASN A 100 -18.95 -7.97 0.97
CA ASN A 100 -19.57 -7.17 2.02
C ASN A 100 -18.74 -5.90 2.25
N ASP A 101 -19.45 -4.81 2.51
CA ASP A 101 -18.87 -3.57 3.05
C ASP A 101 -18.90 -3.61 4.58
N HIS A 102 -18.05 -2.82 5.21
CA HIS A 102 -18.03 -2.69 6.68
C HIS A 102 -19.26 -1.97 7.18
N GLU A 103 -19.68 -0.92 6.46
CA GLU A 103 -20.89 -0.17 6.74
C GLU A 103 -21.82 -0.19 5.52
N PRO A 104 -23.14 -0.30 5.71
CA PRO A 104 -24.10 -0.28 4.61
C PRO A 104 -24.21 1.11 4.01
N HIS A 105 -24.15 1.19 2.68
CA HIS A 105 -24.35 2.42 1.92
C HIS A 105 -25.31 2.16 0.76
N ASP A 106 -26.13 3.15 0.44
CA ASP A 106 -26.98 3.15 -0.76
C ASP A 106 -26.11 3.46 -1.99
N SER A 107 -25.89 4.69 -2.32
CA SER A 107 -25.16 5.14 -3.50
C SER A 107 -24.02 6.09 -3.12
N LEU A 108 -22.81 5.77 -3.56
CA LEU A 108 -21.60 6.53 -3.27
C LEU A 108 -20.98 7.08 -4.56
N SER A 109 -20.42 8.29 -4.50
CA SER A 109 -19.48 8.78 -5.51
C SER A 109 -18.15 8.01 -5.45
N ILE A 110 -17.31 8.12 -6.48
CA ILE A 110 -15.98 7.48 -6.45
C ILE A 110 -15.15 7.94 -5.23
N LYS A 111 -15.22 9.22 -4.89
CA LYS A 111 -14.53 9.78 -3.73
C LYS A 111 -15.06 9.16 -2.42
N ASP A 112 -16.37 9.07 -2.26
CA ASP A 112 -16.98 8.50 -1.06
C ASP A 112 -16.71 6.99 -0.94
N ILE A 113 -16.72 6.26 -2.07
CA ILE A 113 -16.32 4.83 -2.11
C ILE A 113 -14.92 4.65 -1.51
N PHE A 114 -14.00 5.56 -1.82
CA PHE A 114 -12.64 5.49 -1.30
C PHE A 114 -12.57 5.91 0.17
N ILE A 115 -13.26 6.98 0.57
CA ILE A 115 -13.34 7.50 1.94
C ILE A 115 -13.92 6.44 2.90
N HIS A 116 -15.07 5.86 2.54
CA HIS A 116 -15.75 4.81 3.31
C HIS A 116 -15.19 3.41 3.07
N SER A 117 -14.24 3.29 2.16
CA SER A 117 -13.59 2.01 1.85
C SER A 117 -14.56 0.91 1.36
N SER A 118 -15.60 1.26 0.58
CA SER A 118 -16.56 0.31 0.05
C SER A 118 -15.89 -0.71 -0.90
N ASN A 119 -16.00 -2.00 -0.61
CA ASN A 119 -15.56 -3.09 -1.47
C ASN A 119 -16.50 -3.22 -2.69
N ILE A 120 -17.78 -3.04 -2.45
CA ILE A 120 -18.83 -3.14 -3.47
C ILE A 120 -18.69 -2.02 -4.48
N GLY A 121 -18.49 -0.79 -4.01
CA GLY A 121 -18.24 0.36 -4.88
C GLY A 121 -17.00 0.16 -5.75
N ILE A 122 -15.88 -0.28 -5.16
CA ILE A 122 -14.66 -0.61 -5.92
C ILE A 122 -14.92 -1.70 -6.94
N SER A 123 -15.64 -2.76 -6.59
CA SER A 123 -16.00 -3.83 -7.53
C SER A 123 -16.74 -3.31 -8.75
N LYS A 124 -17.71 -2.41 -8.55
CA LYS A 124 -18.49 -1.82 -9.64
C LYS A 124 -17.66 -0.89 -10.52
N ILE A 125 -16.82 -0.06 -9.91
CA ILE A 125 -15.88 0.82 -10.63
C ILE A 125 -14.95 -0.01 -11.51
N VAL A 126 -14.28 -1.02 -10.95
CA VAL A 126 -13.30 -1.79 -11.73
C VAL A 126 -13.94 -2.64 -12.83
N ASN A 127 -15.24 -2.96 -12.72
CA ASN A 127 -15.95 -3.64 -13.82
C ASN A 127 -16.00 -2.79 -15.10
N GLU A 128 -15.99 -1.47 -14.99
CA GLU A 128 -15.93 -0.56 -16.13
C GLU A 128 -14.50 -0.35 -16.67
N MET A 129 -13.47 -0.81 -15.94
CA MET A 129 -12.07 -0.60 -16.30
C MET A 129 -11.50 -1.78 -17.10
N ASN A 130 -10.47 -1.47 -17.90
CA ASN A 130 -9.70 -2.49 -18.58
C ASN A 130 -8.80 -3.25 -17.56
N LEU A 131 -8.85 -4.56 -17.62
CA LEU A 131 -8.04 -5.46 -16.82
C LEU A 131 -6.52 -5.18 -16.96
N LYS A 132 -6.08 -4.84 -18.18
CA LYS A 132 -4.67 -4.55 -18.46
C LYS A 132 -4.19 -3.29 -17.77
N ASP A 133 -5.03 -2.27 -17.60
CA ASP A 133 -4.66 -1.00 -16.98
C ASP A 133 -4.40 -1.18 -15.49
N ILE A 134 -5.25 -1.94 -14.81
CA ILE A 134 -5.06 -2.29 -13.39
C ILE A 134 -3.78 -3.11 -13.21
N TYR A 135 -3.56 -4.14 -14.03
CA TYR A 135 -2.37 -4.97 -13.98
C TYR A 135 -1.09 -4.16 -14.24
N GLN A 136 -1.09 -3.34 -15.29
CA GLN A 136 0.05 -2.49 -15.64
C GLN A 136 0.37 -1.47 -14.55
N LEU A 137 -0.66 -0.93 -13.90
CA LEU A 137 -0.45 -0.01 -12.79
C LEU A 137 0.16 -0.71 -11.58
N CYS A 138 -0.26 -1.94 -11.24
CA CYS A 138 0.40 -2.75 -10.21
C CYS A 138 1.88 -2.96 -10.53
N LEU A 139 2.24 -3.30 -11.77
CA LEU A 139 3.64 -3.43 -12.20
C LEU A 139 4.40 -2.10 -12.13
N ASN A 140 3.74 -0.99 -12.47
CA ASN A 140 4.36 0.33 -12.42
C ASN A 140 4.70 0.75 -10.98
N PHE A 141 3.92 0.33 -9.99
CA PHE A 141 4.23 0.50 -8.57
C PHE A 141 5.29 -0.48 -8.05
N GLY A 142 5.73 -1.45 -8.87
CA GLY A 142 6.76 -2.42 -8.49
C GLY A 142 6.25 -3.65 -7.74
N PHE A 143 4.92 -3.84 -7.65
CA PHE A 143 4.37 -5.05 -7.05
C PHE A 143 4.76 -6.29 -7.86
N GLY A 144 5.08 -7.37 -7.16
CA GLY A 144 5.57 -8.61 -7.76
C GLY A 144 7.08 -8.62 -8.06
N THR A 145 7.82 -7.55 -7.71
CA THR A 145 9.28 -7.46 -7.93
C THR A 145 10.00 -6.99 -6.67
N LYS A 146 11.26 -7.40 -6.49
CA LYS A 146 12.10 -6.91 -5.39
C LYS A 146 12.35 -5.42 -5.54
N THR A 147 12.40 -4.68 -4.43
CA THR A 147 12.63 -3.23 -4.44
C THR A 147 14.11 -2.86 -4.65
N GLY A 148 14.99 -3.82 -4.47
CA GLY A 148 16.45 -3.67 -4.66
C GLY A 148 17.17 -3.25 -3.39
N LEU A 149 16.59 -3.50 -2.21
CA LEU A 149 17.31 -3.43 -0.94
C LEU A 149 18.42 -4.50 -0.90
N PRO A 150 19.55 -4.23 -0.19
CA PRO A 150 20.69 -5.14 -0.16
C PRO A 150 20.49 -6.31 0.82
N PHE A 151 19.27 -6.88 0.86
CA PHE A 151 18.95 -8.02 1.73
C PHE A 151 18.61 -9.26 0.90
N LYS A 152 19.31 -10.38 1.17
CA LYS A 152 19.02 -11.66 0.51
C LYS A 152 17.61 -12.17 0.79
N SER A 153 17.08 -11.86 1.97
CA SER A 153 15.74 -12.25 2.43
C SER A 153 14.60 -11.41 1.85
N GLU A 154 14.89 -10.43 0.99
CA GLU A 154 13.85 -9.60 0.39
C GLU A 154 12.92 -10.45 -0.48
N SER A 155 11.62 -10.36 -0.19
CA SER A 155 10.55 -10.98 -0.98
C SER A 155 10.14 -10.06 -2.13
N SER A 156 9.84 -10.67 -3.27
CA SER A 156 9.23 -9.95 -4.41
C SER A 156 7.72 -9.71 -4.24
N GLY A 157 7.11 -10.26 -3.19
CA GLY A 157 5.66 -10.34 -3.13
C GLY A 157 5.11 -11.34 -4.16
N LYS A 158 3.81 -11.23 -4.44
CA LYS A 158 3.12 -12.12 -5.38
C LYS A 158 2.14 -11.33 -6.24
N LEU A 159 2.43 -11.21 -7.53
CA LEU A 159 1.49 -10.73 -8.53
C LEU A 159 1.46 -11.76 -9.67
N ARG A 160 0.34 -12.47 -9.80
CA ARG A 160 0.19 -13.46 -10.89
C ARG A 160 0.19 -12.76 -12.23
N SER A 161 0.74 -13.42 -13.27
CA SER A 161 0.65 -12.93 -14.65
C SER A 161 -0.81 -12.76 -15.05
N LEU A 162 -1.09 -11.79 -15.90
CA LEU A 162 -2.44 -11.43 -16.35
C LEU A 162 -3.19 -12.63 -16.95
N SER A 163 -2.47 -13.55 -17.64
CA SER A 163 -3.04 -14.78 -18.20
C SER A 163 -3.59 -15.74 -17.16
N ASN A 164 -3.16 -15.62 -15.90
CA ASN A 164 -3.59 -16.46 -14.78
C ASN A 164 -4.66 -15.79 -13.89
N TRP A 165 -5.21 -14.66 -14.35
CA TRP A 165 -6.30 -14.01 -13.64
C TRP A 165 -7.63 -14.66 -13.98
N SER A 166 -8.45 -14.93 -12.96
CA SER A 166 -9.82 -15.39 -13.11
C SER A 166 -10.75 -14.22 -13.46
N LYS A 167 -12.00 -14.52 -13.73
CA LYS A 167 -13.05 -13.49 -13.97
C LYS A 167 -13.23 -12.53 -12.80
N THR A 168 -12.94 -12.96 -11.57
CA THR A 168 -13.10 -12.17 -10.35
C THR A 168 -11.79 -11.56 -9.86
N SER A 169 -10.63 -11.97 -10.39
CA SER A 169 -9.32 -11.50 -9.93
C SER A 169 -9.17 -9.98 -10.01
N LYS A 170 -9.75 -9.33 -11.03
CA LYS A 170 -9.75 -7.88 -11.16
C LYS A 170 -10.36 -7.20 -9.92
N THR A 171 -11.49 -7.69 -9.46
CA THR A 171 -12.16 -7.20 -8.27
C THR A 171 -11.34 -7.49 -7.01
N TYR A 172 -10.92 -8.75 -6.81
CA TYR A 172 -10.19 -9.14 -5.60
C TYR A 172 -8.84 -8.42 -5.47
N ILE A 173 -8.07 -8.31 -6.54
CA ILE A 173 -6.80 -7.57 -6.53
C ILE A 173 -7.05 -6.07 -6.23
N SER A 174 -8.12 -5.49 -6.76
CA SER A 174 -8.46 -4.08 -6.52
C SER A 174 -8.88 -3.77 -5.08
N ILE A 175 -9.30 -4.77 -4.32
CA ILE A 175 -9.57 -4.65 -2.88
C ILE A 175 -8.42 -5.21 -2.01
N GLY A 176 -7.30 -5.59 -2.65
CA GLY A 176 -6.08 -6.02 -1.98
C GLY A 176 -6.04 -7.49 -1.57
N GLN A 177 -6.80 -8.34 -2.25
CA GLN A 177 -6.76 -9.80 -2.14
C GLN A 177 -6.17 -10.41 -3.41
N GLU A 178 -5.82 -11.69 -3.41
CA GLU A 178 -5.14 -12.38 -4.53
C GLU A 178 -3.79 -11.77 -4.96
N ILE A 179 -3.29 -10.79 -4.23
CA ILE A 179 -1.99 -10.15 -4.41
C ILE A 179 -1.23 -10.16 -3.08
N GLY A 180 0.05 -10.49 -3.11
CA GLY A 180 0.90 -10.42 -1.93
C GLY A 180 1.91 -9.29 -2.09
N VAL A 181 1.97 -8.41 -1.10
CA VAL A 181 2.95 -7.30 -1.08
C VAL A 181 3.77 -7.34 0.19
N THR A 182 4.99 -6.82 0.15
CA THR A 182 5.75 -6.54 1.36
C THR A 182 5.44 -5.14 1.87
N ASN A 183 5.70 -4.90 3.16
CA ASN A 183 5.45 -3.58 3.72
C ASN A 183 6.31 -2.50 3.07
N VAL A 184 7.55 -2.83 2.66
CA VAL A 184 8.40 -1.89 1.93
C VAL A 184 7.85 -1.56 0.53
N GLN A 185 7.28 -2.53 -0.18
CA GLN A 185 6.62 -2.26 -1.48
C GLN A 185 5.42 -1.32 -1.31
N LEU A 186 4.60 -1.56 -0.29
CA LEU A 186 3.44 -0.72 -0.01
C LEU A 186 3.87 0.70 0.40
N ALA A 187 4.88 0.83 1.26
CA ALA A 187 5.42 2.13 1.66
C ALA A 187 5.97 2.93 0.47
N LEU A 188 6.69 2.28 -0.47
CA LEU A 188 7.17 2.91 -1.69
C LEU A 188 6.04 3.34 -2.62
N ALA A 189 4.94 2.59 -2.68
CA ALA A 189 3.76 2.98 -3.45
C ALA A 189 3.13 4.26 -2.90
N TYR A 190 2.99 4.39 -1.57
CA TYR A 190 2.50 5.61 -0.93
C TYR A 190 3.53 6.76 -1.01
N ALA A 191 4.83 6.47 -0.93
CA ALA A 191 5.86 7.47 -1.18
C ALA A 191 5.79 8.04 -2.60
N ALA A 192 5.51 7.19 -3.60
CA ALA A 192 5.31 7.66 -4.98
C ALA A 192 4.08 8.57 -5.12
N ILE A 193 3.03 8.35 -4.35
CA ILE A 193 1.89 9.28 -4.28
C ILE A 193 2.33 10.60 -3.66
N ALA A 194 3.12 10.56 -2.59
CA ALA A 194 3.51 11.76 -1.84
C ALA A 194 4.56 12.63 -2.56
N ASN A 195 5.28 12.11 -3.56
CA ASN A 195 6.38 12.82 -4.24
C ASN A 195 6.07 13.26 -5.67
N GLY A 196 4.81 13.28 -6.09
CA GLY A 196 4.43 13.69 -7.44
C GLY A 196 4.44 12.56 -8.48
N GLY A 197 4.39 11.30 -8.04
CA GLY A 197 4.21 10.14 -8.92
C GLY A 197 5.49 9.39 -9.28
N PHE A 198 6.60 9.59 -8.59
CA PHE A 198 7.86 8.93 -8.88
C PHE A 198 8.11 7.72 -7.98
N LEU A 199 8.25 6.54 -8.56
CA LEU A 199 8.75 5.37 -7.84
C LEU A 199 10.25 5.51 -7.65
N LEU A 200 10.70 5.60 -6.39
CA LEU A 200 12.11 5.72 -6.03
C LEU A 200 12.70 4.37 -5.60
N LYS A 201 14.01 4.23 -5.77
CA LYS A 201 14.74 3.13 -5.16
C LYS A 201 14.90 3.38 -3.65
N PRO A 202 14.59 2.41 -2.79
CA PRO A 202 14.78 2.57 -1.35
C PRO A 202 16.27 2.49 -0.97
N HIS A 203 16.67 3.26 0.05
CA HIS A 203 18.03 3.33 0.53
C HIS A 203 18.09 3.21 2.06
N ILE A 204 19.06 2.45 2.58
CA ILE A 204 19.40 2.34 4.01
C ILE A 204 20.81 2.88 4.30
N ILE A 205 21.65 3.07 3.25
CA ILE A 205 22.97 3.62 3.37
C ILE A 205 23.00 4.95 2.65
N LYS A 206 23.21 6.03 3.39
CA LYS A 206 23.29 7.39 2.86
C LYS A 206 24.70 7.68 2.31
N SER A 207 25.75 7.33 3.09
CA SER A 207 27.14 7.54 2.70
C SER A 207 28.07 6.56 3.41
N ILE A 208 29.24 6.32 2.82
CA ILE A 208 30.34 5.58 3.41
C ILE A 208 31.57 6.49 3.36
N ASN A 209 32.15 6.75 4.53
CA ASN A 209 33.35 7.59 4.66
C ASN A 209 34.50 6.78 5.25
N ASN A 210 35.73 7.06 4.79
CA ASN A 210 36.96 6.53 5.35
C ASN A 210 37.96 7.67 5.51
N ASN A 211 38.48 7.89 6.72
CA ASN A 211 39.49 8.91 7.02
C ASN A 211 39.19 10.27 6.37
N HIS A 212 37.99 10.78 6.58
CA HIS A 212 37.48 12.05 6.02
C HIS A 212 37.25 12.07 4.49
N LYS A 213 37.51 10.96 3.79
CA LYS A 213 37.20 10.83 2.36
C LYS A 213 35.87 10.11 2.19
N ASN A 214 34.96 10.75 1.46
CA ASN A 214 33.70 10.12 1.06
C ASN A 214 33.99 9.08 -0.03
N ILE A 215 33.71 7.80 0.27
CA ILE A 215 33.88 6.68 -0.66
C ILE A 215 32.60 6.46 -1.46
N TYR A 216 31.44 6.66 -0.83
CA TYR A 216 30.13 6.47 -1.42
C TYR A 216 29.14 7.48 -0.88
N SER A 217 28.38 8.07 -1.76
CA SER A 217 27.16 8.82 -1.42
C SER A 217 26.04 8.33 -2.31
N ARG A 218 24.90 8.04 -1.68
CA ARG A 218 23.72 7.64 -2.44
C ARG A 218 23.29 8.77 -3.39
N LYS A 219 22.81 8.42 -4.55
CA LYS A 219 22.12 9.34 -5.47
C LYS A 219 20.65 9.05 -5.47
N VAL A 220 19.83 10.07 -5.30
CA VAL A 220 18.38 9.95 -5.49
C VAL A 220 18.13 9.79 -6.98
N ALA A 221 17.53 8.69 -7.36
CA ALA A 221 17.18 8.43 -8.74
C ALA A 221 15.79 7.78 -8.80
N PRO A 222 14.85 8.36 -9.54
CA PRO A 222 13.58 7.70 -9.79
C PRO A 222 13.80 6.47 -10.68
N ILE A 223 13.14 5.37 -10.34
CA ILE A 223 13.08 4.19 -11.19
C ILE A 223 12.20 4.50 -12.39
N ARG A 224 11.06 5.16 -12.16
CA ARG A 224 10.09 5.59 -13.18
C ARG A 224 9.13 6.62 -12.63
N GLN A 225 8.51 7.39 -13.52
CA GLN A 225 7.31 8.16 -13.20
C GLN A 225 6.07 7.33 -13.50
N ILE A 226 5.19 7.18 -12.52
CA ILE A 226 3.94 6.39 -12.63
C ILE A 226 2.80 7.27 -13.15
N PHE A 227 2.71 8.51 -12.65
CA PHE A 227 1.72 9.52 -13.02
C PHE A 227 2.28 10.92 -12.74
N ASN A 228 1.56 11.97 -13.13
CA ASN A 228 1.99 13.36 -12.97
C ASN A 228 1.65 13.92 -11.57
N SER A 229 2.23 15.08 -11.24
CA SER A 229 2.03 15.76 -9.95
C SER A 229 0.58 16.19 -9.70
N SER A 230 -0.15 16.62 -10.74
CA SER A 230 -1.54 17.02 -10.60
C SER A 230 -2.42 15.87 -10.09
N LEU A 231 -2.20 14.66 -10.62
CA LEU A 231 -2.90 13.47 -10.15
C LEU A 231 -2.47 13.10 -8.71
N SER A 232 -1.18 13.28 -8.38
CA SER A 232 -0.67 13.12 -7.02
C SER A 232 -1.44 14.01 -6.03
N ASP A 233 -1.57 15.29 -6.32
CA ASP A 233 -2.26 16.26 -5.47
C ASP A 233 -3.74 15.88 -5.27
N THR A 234 -4.41 15.43 -6.33
CA THR A 234 -5.80 14.95 -6.24
C THR A 234 -5.92 13.76 -5.30
N ILE A 235 -5.02 12.78 -5.41
CA ILE A 235 -5.04 11.59 -4.56
C ILE A 235 -4.69 11.93 -3.11
N LEU A 236 -3.71 12.82 -2.88
CA LEU A 236 -3.35 13.28 -1.54
C LEU A 236 -4.54 13.95 -0.84
N ASN A 237 -5.31 14.76 -1.55
CA ASN A 237 -6.54 15.35 -1.01
C ASN A 237 -7.59 14.28 -0.63
N ILE A 238 -7.76 13.24 -1.45
CA ILE A 238 -8.66 12.13 -1.12
C ILE A 238 -8.14 11.35 0.11
N LEU A 239 -6.84 11.09 0.19
CA LEU A 239 -6.23 10.43 1.36
C LEU A 239 -6.37 11.25 2.64
N LYS A 240 -6.33 12.59 2.53
CA LYS A 240 -6.63 13.50 3.64
C LYS A 240 -8.09 13.35 4.06
N ASP A 241 -9.03 13.34 3.13
CA ASP A 241 -10.46 13.16 3.43
C ASP A 241 -10.76 11.82 4.13
N VAL A 242 -9.98 10.75 3.85
CA VAL A 242 -10.08 9.47 4.59
C VAL A 242 -9.76 9.64 6.08
N VAL A 243 -8.80 10.52 6.41
CA VAL A 243 -8.44 10.82 7.80
C VAL A 243 -9.43 11.80 8.42
N ASP A 244 -9.85 12.83 7.66
CA ASP A 244 -10.75 13.85 8.21
C ASP A 244 -12.20 13.34 8.38
N ASN A 245 -12.69 12.54 7.42
CA ASN A 245 -14.11 12.20 7.29
C ASN A 245 -14.42 10.70 7.15
N GLY A 246 -13.38 9.86 7.04
CA GLY A 246 -13.53 8.45 6.69
C GLY A 246 -13.11 7.47 7.78
N THR A 247 -12.62 6.30 7.33
CA THR A 247 -12.25 5.16 8.19
C THR A 247 -11.08 5.43 9.12
N ALA A 248 -10.32 6.51 8.91
CA ALA A 248 -9.16 6.88 9.73
C ALA A 248 -9.38 8.12 10.61
N LYS A 249 -10.62 8.56 10.84
CA LYS A 249 -10.97 9.79 11.59
C LYS A 249 -10.44 9.84 13.04
N ASN A 250 -10.04 8.71 13.60
CA ASN A 250 -9.48 8.64 14.95
C ASN A 250 -7.97 8.99 14.98
N LEU A 251 -7.31 9.16 13.81
CA LEU A 251 -5.91 9.58 13.68
C LEU A 251 -5.81 11.11 13.67
N ASN A 252 -6.25 11.76 14.74
CA ASN A 252 -6.08 13.21 14.86
C ASN A 252 -4.70 13.52 15.45
N LEU A 253 -3.76 13.89 14.59
CA LEU A 253 -2.43 14.37 14.99
C LEU A 253 -2.40 15.90 14.92
N ASN A 254 -2.67 16.56 16.05
CA ASN A 254 -2.68 18.02 16.15
C ASN A 254 -1.38 18.63 15.59
N GLY A 255 -1.53 19.57 14.65
CA GLY A 255 -0.40 20.27 14.02
C GLY A 255 0.19 19.58 12.78
N TYR A 256 -0.35 18.43 12.36
CA TYR A 256 0.07 17.72 11.14
C TYR A 256 -1.07 17.57 10.15
N ASN A 257 -0.77 17.77 8.86
CA ASN A 257 -1.66 17.36 7.79
C ASN A 257 -1.40 15.87 7.49
N VAL A 258 -2.34 15.02 7.82
CA VAL A 258 -2.21 13.57 7.65
C VAL A 258 -3.18 13.09 6.58
N GLY A 259 -2.67 12.32 5.65
CA GLY A 259 -3.48 11.54 4.71
C GLY A 259 -3.14 10.06 4.83
N GLY A 260 -4.11 9.19 4.65
CA GLY A 260 -3.86 7.77 4.82
C GLY A 260 -4.99 6.87 4.34
N LYS A 261 -4.74 5.56 4.41
CA LYS A 261 -5.74 4.54 4.14
C LYS A 261 -5.62 3.39 5.13
N THR A 262 -6.72 3.05 5.76
CA THR A 262 -6.82 1.86 6.61
C THR A 262 -6.86 0.59 5.76
N GLY A 263 -6.34 -0.49 6.30
CA GLY A 263 -6.40 -1.83 5.72
C GLY A 263 -6.90 -2.85 6.73
N THR A 264 -7.60 -3.85 6.23
CA THR A 264 -7.93 -5.08 6.96
C THR A 264 -7.51 -6.23 6.04
N ALA A 265 -6.65 -7.10 6.56
CA ALA A 265 -6.14 -8.29 5.87
C ALA A 265 -6.78 -9.54 6.43
#